data_cf366c4e6d19aff2d21f67e9c5a41cd4
#
_entry.id   cf366c4e6d19aff2d21f67e9c5a41cd4
#
_cell.length_a   1.000
_cell.length_b   1.000
_cell.length_c   1.000
_cell.angle_alpha   90.00
_cell.angle_beta   90.00
_cell.angle_gamma   90.00
#
_symmetry.space_group_name_H-M   'P 1'
#
loop_
_entity.id
_entity.type
_entity.pdbx_description
1 polymer ?
#
loop_
_entity_poly.entity_id
_entity_poly.type
_entity_poly.pdbx_seq_one_letter_code
_entity_poly.pdbx_strand_id
1 'polypeptide(L)'
;MNSELAIDTLRKALKQEKHPKNLILHSDQGVQFTSWEFIMFCKDNGIRQSMSKAGCPYDNAPMERFYNTFKNCFYYRFTFDSDEMLDEMTKRYVNWYNYVRPHSYNNYLTPMEKRYQ
;
A
#
# COMPACT_ATOMS: atom_id res chain seq x y z
N MET A 1 3.20 11.31 9.87
CA MET A 1 3.57 11.14 8.45
C MET A 1 3.38 12.45 7.74
N ASN A 2 4.33 12.87 6.93
CA ASN A 2 4.26 14.12 6.18
C ASN A 2 4.25 13.85 4.67
N SER A 3 4.04 14.91 3.89
CA SER A 3 3.97 14.81 2.43
C SER A 3 5.26 14.29 1.81
N GLU A 4 6.40 14.67 2.36
CA GLU A 4 7.70 14.26 1.87
C GLU A 4 7.89 12.76 1.94
N LEU A 5 7.52 12.13 3.06
CA LEU A 5 7.60 10.69 3.21
C LEU A 5 6.66 9.98 2.23
N ALA A 6 5.45 10.49 2.06
CA ALA A 6 4.49 9.93 1.10
C ALA A 6 5.02 10.03 -0.33
N ILE A 7 5.61 11.15 -0.71
CA ILE A 7 6.21 11.36 -2.04
C ILE A 7 7.38 10.40 -2.25
N ASP A 8 8.27 10.26 -1.28
CA ASP A 8 9.43 9.36 -1.40
C ASP A 8 9.00 7.91 -1.54
N THR A 9 7.99 7.50 -0.78
CA THR A 9 7.44 6.15 -0.86
C THR A 9 6.87 5.88 -2.24
N LEU A 10 6.08 6.82 -2.77
CA LEU A 10 5.48 6.69 -4.08
C LEU A 10 6.54 6.70 -5.18
N ARG A 11 7.57 7.54 -5.06
CA ARG A 11 8.68 7.58 -6.01
C ARG A 11 9.39 6.23 -6.10
N LYS A 12 9.65 5.60 -4.96
CA LYS A 12 10.25 4.26 -4.93
C LYS A 12 9.35 3.22 -5.59
N ALA A 13 8.06 3.28 -5.32
CA ALA A 13 7.10 2.35 -5.92
C ALA A 13 7.04 2.51 -7.44
N LEU A 14 7.00 3.74 -7.94
CA LEU A 14 6.99 4.00 -9.37
C LEU A 14 8.24 3.46 -10.06
N LYS A 15 9.40 3.64 -9.45
CA LYS A 15 10.67 3.14 -9.98
C LYS A 15 10.67 1.61 -10.02
N GLN A 16 10.22 0.96 -8.96
CA GLN A 16 10.18 -0.49 -8.87
C GLN A 16 9.21 -1.10 -9.90
N GLU A 17 8.08 -0.46 -10.13
CA GLU A 17 7.05 -0.92 -11.06
C GLU A 17 7.23 -0.36 -12.47
N LYS A 18 8.37 0.25 -12.77
CA LYS A 18 8.74 0.76 -14.09
C LYS A 18 7.79 1.83 -14.63
N HIS A 19 7.33 2.72 -13.77
CA HIS A 19 6.45 3.84 -14.12
C HIS A 19 5.23 3.43 -14.96
N PRO A 20 4.29 2.66 -14.40
CA PRO A 20 3.09 2.24 -15.13
C PRO A 20 2.26 3.44 -15.59
N LYS A 21 1.68 3.34 -16.77
CA LYS A 21 0.81 4.37 -17.33
C LYS A 21 -0.60 4.26 -16.75
N ASN A 22 -1.31 5.39 -16.68
CA ASN A 22 -2.70 5.45 -16.22
C ASN A 22 -2.90 4.91 -14.81
N LEU A 23 -1.90 5.12 -13.96
CA LEU A 23 -1.98 4.68 -12.58
C LEU A 23 -3.00 5.50 -11.80
N ILE A 24 -3.81 4.82 -11.00
CA ILE A 24 -4.71 5.45 -10.04
C ILE A 24 -4.18 5.15 -8.64
N LEU A 25 -3.95 6.19 -7.86
CA LEU A 25 -3.57 6.06 -6.45
C LEU A 25 -4.79 6.34 -5.59
N HIS A 26 -5.26 5.33 -4.87
CA HIS A 26 -6.36 5.49 -3.93
C HIS A 26 -5.83 5.70 -2.53
N SER A 27 -6.35 6.69 -1.83
CA SER A 27 -5.98 7.01 -0.45
C SER A 27 -7.17 7.56 0.32
N ASP A 28 -7.01 7.74 1.63
CA ASP A 28 -7.92 8.56 2.40
C ASP A 28 -7.61 10.05 2.17
N GLN A 29 -8.33 10.94 2.85
CA GLN A 29 -8.13 12.39 2.73
C GLN A 29 -7.12 12.91 3.76
N GLY A 30 -6.13 12.10 4.12
CA GLY A 30 -5.06 12.52 5.02
C GLY A 30 -4.32 13.74 4.49
N VAL A 31 -3.80 14.57 5.40
CA VAL A 31 -3.11 15.82 5.05
C VAL A 31 -1.94 15.58 4.09
N GLN A 32 -1.21 14.48 4.26
CA GLN A 32 -0.09 14.14 3.40
C GLN A 32 -0.50 13.90 1.94
N PHE A 33 -1.74 13.45 1.70
CA PHE A 33 -2.24 13.16 0.35
C PHE A 33 -2.99 14.32 -0.27
N THR A 34 -3.40 15.31 0.52
CA THR A 34 -4.10 16.52 0.05
C THR A 34 -3.19 17.73 -0.02
N SER A 35 -1.92 17.60 0.37
CA SER A 35 -0.96 18.69 0.28
C SER A 35 -0.69 19.06 -1.17
N TRP A 36 -0.35 20.34 -1.38
CA TRP A 36 -0.05 20.81 -2.73
C TRP A 36 1.13 20.08 -3.35
N GLU A 37 2.16 19.80 -2.57
CA GLU A 37 3.37 19.09 -3.03
C GLU A 37 3.03 17.68 -3.52
N PHE A 38 2.19 16.97 -2.79
CA PHE A 38 1.81 15.60 -3.16
C PHE A 38 0.93 15.60 -4.41
N ILE A 39 -0.04 16.50 -4.49
CA ILE A 39 -0.93 16.63 -5.65
C ILE A 39 -0.11 16.94 -6.90
N MET A 40 0.83 17.87 -6.81
CA MET A 40 1.69 18.21 -7.94
C MET A 40 2.60 17.07 -8.35
N PHE A 41 3.14 16.32 -7.37
CA PHE A 41 3.94 15.14 -7.67
C PHE A 41 3.15 14.12 -8.47
N CYS A 42 1.92 13.83 -8.05
CA CYS A 42 1.04 12.89 -8.77
C CYS A 42 0.75 13.39 -10.18
N LYS A 43 0.41 14.67 -10.32
CA LYS A 43 0.11 15.26 -11.62
C LYS A 43 1.31 15.19 -12.56
N ASP A 44 2.50 15.52 -12.07
CA ASP A 44 3.72 15.50 -12.87
C ASP A 44 4.12 14.10 -13.32
N ASN A 45 3.68 13.08 -12.59
CA ASN A 45 3.98 11.68 -12.91
C ASN A 45 2.81 10.94 -13.58
N GLY A 46 1.78 11.66 -13.98
CA GLY A 46 0.63 11.07 -14.67
C GLY A 46 -0.25 10.17 -13.80
N ILE A 47 -0.24 10.40 -12.50
CA ILE A 47 -1.01 9.62 -11.54
C ILE A 47 -2.32 10.34 -11.24
N ARG A 48 -3.45 9.63 -11.37
CA ARG A 48 -4.74 10.15 -10.93
C ARG A 48 -4.98 9.76 -9.49
N GLN A 49 -5.37 10.74 -8.67
CA GLN A 49 -5.71 10.50 -7.29
C GLN A 49 -7.19 10.17 -7.16
N SER A 50 -7.47 9.10 -6.41
CA SER A 50 -8.81 8.71 -5.97
C SER A 50 -8.81 8.74 -4.45
N MET A 51 -9.80 9.37 -3.85
CA MET A 51 -9.84 9.51 -2.39
C MET A 51 -11.14 8.96 -1.82
N SER A 52 -11.02 8.31 -0.67
CA SER A 52 -12.18 7.92 0.12
C SER A 52 -12.91 9.17 0.59
N LYS A 53 -14.24 9.13 0.57
CA LYS A 53 -15.05 10.22 1.12
C LYS A 53 -14.87 10.30 2.62
N ALA A 54 -14.84 11.51 3.16
CA ALA A 54 -14.79 11.72 4.60
C ALA A 54 -15.97 11.00 5.28
N GLY A 55 -15.67 10.23 6.33
CA GLY A 55 -16.71 9.47 7.05
C GLY A 55 -17.19 8.20 6.36
N CYS A 56 -16.55 7.79 5.25
CA CYS A 56 -16.90 6.57 4.53
C CYS A 56 -15.77 5.54 4.62
N PRO A 57 -15.66 4.79 5.73
CA PRO A 57 -14.56 3.84 5.92
C PRO A 57 -14.56 2.69 4.91
N TYR A 58 -15.71 2.37 4.32
CA TYR A 58 -15.80 1.27 3.34
C TYR A 58 -14.99 1.51 2.09
N ASP A 59 -14.75 2.77 1.72
CA ASP A 59 -13.95 3.11 0.53
C ASP A 59 -12.50 2.66 0.65
N ASN A 60 -11.99 2.48 1.89
CA ASN A 60 -10.63 2.06 2.14
C ASN A 60 -10.54 0.69 2.83
N ALA A 61 -11.62 -0.07 2.82
CA ALA A 61 -11.72 -1.36 3.51
C ALA A 61 -10.65 -2.39 3.08
N PRO A 62 -10.27 -2.50 1.78
CA PRO A 62 -9.23 -3.47 1.39
C PRO A 62 -7.89 -3.20 2.07
N MET A 63 -7.48 -1.94 2.20
CA MET A 63 -6.23 -1.58 2.86
C MET A 63 -6.31 -1.82 4.36
N GLU A 64 -7.44 -1.50 4.99
CA GLU A 64 -7.65 -1.77 6.41
C GLU A 64 -7.60 -3.27 6.70
N ARG A 65 -8.15 -4.09 5.82
CA ARG A 65 -8.09 -5.55 5.95
C ARG A 65 -6.66 -6.06 5.84
N PHE A 66 -5.87 -5.52 4.94
CA PHE A 66 -4.45 -5.85 4.84
C PHE A 66 -3.72 -5.54 6.15
N TYR A 67 -3.94 -4.36 6.72
CA TYR A 67 -3.31 -3.97 7.98
C TYR A 67 -3.75 -4.87 9.13
N ASN A 68 -5.02 -5.24 9.21
CA ASN A 68 -5.50 -6.12 10.26
C ASN A 68 -4.84 -7.50 10.17
N THR A 69 -4.72 -8.04 8.97
CA THR A 69 -4.02 -9.30 8.75
C THR A 69 -2.55 -9.19 9.14
N PHE A 70 -1.90 -8.12 8.74
CA PHE A 70 -0.50 -7.87 9.09
C PHE A 70 -0.30 -7.83 10.61
N LYS A 71 -1.12 -7.07 11.32
CA LYS A 71 -1.01 -6.95 12.77
C LYS A 71 -1.25 -8.28 13.47
N ASN A 72 -2.31 -8.98 13.11
CA ASN A 72 -2.73 -10.20 13.82
C ASN A 72 -1.88 -11.41 13.47
N CYS A 73 -1.47 -11.56 12.23
CA CYS A 73 -0.72 -12.73 11.79
C CYS A 73 0.79 -12.55 11.89
N PHE A 74 1.27 -11.34 12.03
CA PHE A 74 2.69 -11.07 11.99
C PHE A 74 3.16 -10.16 13.13
N TYR A 75 2.74 -8.89 13.16
CA TYR A 75 3.34 -7.90 14.06
C TYR A 75 3.23 -8.29 15.53
N TYR A 76 2.07 -8.79 15.96
CA TYR A 76 1.84 -9.15 17.36
C TYR A 76 2.39 -10.52 17.75
N ARG A 77 2.81 -11.34 16.81
CA ARG A 77 3.30 -12.69 17.07
C ARG A 77 4.80 -12.80 17.23
N PHE A 78 5.54 -11.78 16.82
CA PHE A 78 7.01 -11.81 16.81
C PHE A 78 7.57 -10.66 17.61
N THR A 79 8.77 -10.89 18.19
CA THR A 79 9.55 -9.85 18.84
C THR A 79 10.66 -9.43 17.90
N PHE A 80 10.88 -8.13 17.76
CA PHE A 80 11.90 -7.59 16.86
C PHE A 80 13.02 -6.96 17.65
N ASP A 81 14.26 -7.39 17.39
CA ASP A 81 15.44 -6.93 18.11
C ASP A 81 15.95 -5.59 17.59
N SER A 82 15.58 -5.20 16.37
CA SER A 82 16.05 -3.95 15.75
C SER A 82 15.06 -3.50 14.67
N ASP A 83 15.18 -2.23 14.27
CA ASP A 83 14.39 -1.69 13.16
C ASP A 83 14.74 -2.39 11.84
N GLU A 84 16.00 -2.80 11.67
CA GLU A 84 16.45 -3.52 10.49
C GLU A 84 15.80 -4.90 10.41
N MET A 85 15.70 -5.60 11.54
CA MET A 85 15.02 -6.89 11.60
C MET A 85 13.53 -6.74 11.29
N LEU A 86 12.87 -5.73 11.83
CA LEU A 86 11.46 -5.44 11.53
C LEU A 86 11.27 -5.19 10.03
N ASP A 87 12.13 -4.38 9.43
CA ASP A 87 12.06 -4.05 8.01
C ASP A 87 12.22 -5.30 7.14
N GLU A 88 13.23 -6.12 7.44
CA GLU A 88 13.49 -7.35 6.68
C GLU A 88 12.32 -8.33 6.78
N MET A 89 11.79 -8.54 7.96
CA MET A 89 10.69 -9.48 8.16
C MET A 89 9.38 -8.94 7.59
N THR A 90 9.19 -7.62 7.59
CA THR A 90 8.03 -7.01 6.95
C THR A 90 8.06 -7.26 5.44
N LYS A 91 9.23 -7.14 4.81
CA LYS A 91 9.39 -7.47 3.39
C LYS A 91 9.04 -8.92 3.09
N ARG A 92 9.47 -9.84 3.95
CA ARG A 92 9.13 -11.27 3.83
C ARG A 92 7.63 -11.50 3.97
N TYR A 93 6.99 -10.82 4.90
CA TYR A 93 5.55 -10.93 5.09
C TYR A 93 4.78 -10.43 3.87
N VAL A 94 5.15 -9.26 3.33
CA VAL A 94 4.50 -8.70 2.15
C VAL A 94 4.67 -9.65 0.95
N ASN A 95 5.86 -10.23 0.78
CA ASN A 95 6.09 -11.21 -0.27
C ASN A 95 5.19 -12.44 -0.12
N TRP A 96 5.09 -12.98 1.09
CA TRP A 96 4.20 -14.10 1.38
C TRP A 96 2.75 -13.78 1.10
N TYR A 97 2.29 -12.60 1.54
CA TYR A 97 0.92 -12.16 1.33
C TYR A 97 0.58 -12.06 -0.15
N ASN A 98 1.49 -11.49 -0.93
CA ASN A 98 1.25 -11.22 -2.35
C ASN A 98 1.40 -12.46 -3.23
N TYR A 99 2.32 -13.37 -2.91
CA TYR A 99 2.69 -14.46 -3.81
C TYR A 99 2.31 -15.85 -3.32
N VAL A 100 2.03 -16.03 -2.04
CA VAL A 100 1.82 -17.35 -1.46
C VAL A 100 0.44 -17.51 -0.82
N ARG A 101 -0.05 -16.50 -0.10
CA ARG A 101 -1.30 -16.57 0.63
C ARG A 101 -2.51 -16.53 -0.30
N PRO A 102 -3.35 -17.58 -0.35
CA PRO A 102 -4.59 -17.52 -1.11
C PRO A 102 -5.63 -16.63 -0.42
N HIS A 103 -6.49 -16.00 -1.19
CA HIS A 103 -7.54 -15.11 -0.68
C HIS A 103 -8.89 -15.53 -1.23
N SER A 104 -9.85 -15.77 -0.35
CA SER A 104 -11.20 -16.19 -0.75
C SER A 104 -11.87 -15.17 -1.68
N TYR A 105 -11.64 -13.89 -1.44
CA TYR A 105 -12.17 -12.82 -2.29
C TYR A 105 -11.68 -12.92 -3.73
N ASN A 106 -10.46 -13.44 -3.93
CA ASN A 106 -9.85 -13.62 -5.26
C ASN A 106 -10.04 -15.04 -5.80
N ASN A 107 -11.07 -15.75 -5.38
CA ASN A 107 -11.28 -17.16 -5.72
C ASN A 107 -10.07 -18.02 -5.33
N TYR A 108 -9.49 -17.72 -4.16
CA TYR A 108 -8.31 -18.39 -3.59
C TYR A 108 -7.02 -18.20 -4.38
N LEU A 109 -6.99 -17.25 -5.30
CA LEU A 109 -5.74 -16.81 -5.93
C LEU A 109 -5.00 -15.86 -5.00
N THR A 110 -3.68 -15.81 -5.14
CA THR A 110 -2.89 -14.79 -4.47
C THR A 110 -3.13 -13.42 -5.11
N PRO A 111 -2.83 -12.30 -4.41
CA PRO A 111 -2.96 -10.98 -5.02
C PRO A 111 -2.20 -10.84 -6.34
N MET A 112 -0.97 -11.40 -6.42
CA MET A 112 -0.18 -11.27 -7.65
C MET A 112 -0.72 -12.14 -8.79
N GLU A 113 -1.25 -13.34 -8.48
CA GLU A 113 -1.94 -14.14 -9.48
C GLU A 113 -3.16 -13.42 -10.03
N LYS A 114 -3.93 -12.79 -9.13
CA LYS A 114 -5.12 -12.01 -9.53
C LYS A 114 -4.75 -10.82 -10.39
N ARG A 115 -3.65 -10.14 -10.06
CA ARG A 115 -3.17 -8.97 -10.80
C ARG A 115 -2.85 -9.31 -12.25
N TYR A 116 -2.25 -10.47 -12.49
CA TYR A 116 -1.80 -10.89 -13.82
C TYR A 116 -2.73 -11.89 -14.52
N GLN A 117 -3.89 -12.07 -13.96
CA GLN A 117 -4.91 -12.93 -14.53
C GLN A 117 -5.44 -12.41 -15.88
#